data_3b4458b324e18249a6e9c368b3dc73f3
#
_entry.id   3b4458b324e18249a6e9c368b3dc73f3
#
_cell.length_a   1.000
_cell.length_b   1.000
_cell.length_c   1.000
_cell.angle_alpha   90.00
_cell.angle_beta   90.00
_cell.angle_gamma   90.00
#
_symmetry.space_group_name_H-M   'P 1'
#
loop_
_entity.id
_entity.type
_entity.pdbx_description
1 polymer ?
#
loop_
_entity_poly.entity_id
_entity_poly.type
_entity_poly.pdbx_seq_one_letter_code
_entity_poly.pdbx_strand_id
1 'polypeptide(L)'
;MEIRTVNTPDAPQPAGHYSQAVVYGGLVYVAGQLAVDPRTGERKLGSIEEQTERALRNVEAILVAAGSDLSRVLKMTVYVSTSRSGARSTKLTPA
;
A
#
# COMPACT_ATOMS: atom_id res chain seq x y z
N MET A 1 -12.80 -3.59 -22.02
CA MET A 1 -11.85 -2.90 -21.16
C MET A 1 -11.00 -3.93 -20.45
N GLU A 2 -9.70 -3.79 -20.54
CA GLU A 2 -8.78 -4.78 -20.03
C GLU A 2 -8.32 -4.47 -18.62
N ILE A 3 -8.11 -5.51 -17.82
CA ILE A 3 -7.47 -5.37 -16.51
C ILE A 3 -5.96 -5.34 -16.75
N ARG A 4 -5.30 -4.32 -16.23
CA ARG A 4 -3.86 -4.18 -16.31
C ARG A 4 -3.26 -4.41 -14.91
N THR A 5 -2.27 -5.27 -14.82
CA THR A 5 -1.56 -5.50 -13.57
C THR A 5 -0.37 -4.56 -13.45
N VAL A 6 -0.01 -4.24 -12.20
CA VAL A 6 1.11 -3.34 -11.91
C VAL A 6 2.10 -4.09 -11.03
N ASN A 7 3.38 -3.98 -11.36
CA ASN A 7 4.45 -4.52 -10.55
C ASN A 7 5.65 -3.58 -10.62
N THR A 8 6.23 -3.25 -9.49
CA THR A 8 7.40 -2.40 -9.40
C THR A 8 8.39 -2.95 -8.38
N PRO A 9 9.70 -2.89 -8.66
CA PRO A 9 10.71 -3.29 -7.67
C PRO A 9 10.81 -2.29 -6.50
N ASP A 10 10.19 -1.13 -6.61
CA ASP A 10 10.23 -0.10 -5.57
C ASP A 10 9.23 -0.34 -4.45
N ALA A 11 8.48 -1.44 -4.51
CA ALA A 11 7.57 -1.86 -3.45
C ALA A 11 7.78 -3.36 -3.19
N PRO A 12 7.36 -3.87 -2.02
CA PRO A 12 7.52 -5.30 -1.72
C PRO A 12 6.81 -6.17 -2.73
N GLN A 13 7.43 -7.28 -3.11
CA GLN A 13 6.82 -8.21 -4.05
C GLN A 13 5.69 -8.97 -3.37
N PRO A 14 4.60 -9.31 -4.10
CA PRO A 14 3.49 -10.05 -3.52
C PRO A 14 3.94 -11.42 -3.00
N ALA A 15 3.42 -11.80 -1.85
CA ALA A 15 3.71 -13.10 -1.25
C ALA A 15 2.71 -14.18 -1.66
N GLY A 16 1.77 -13.88 -2.55
CA GLY A 16 0.72 -14.81 -2.97
C GLY A 16 0.40 -14.66 -4.45
N HIS A 17 -0.79 -15.09 -4.82
CA HIS A 17 -1.24 -15.10 -6.21
C HIS A 17 -1.94 -13.81 -6.63
N TYR A 18 -1.40 -12.66 -6.21
CA TYR A 18 -1.99 -11.37 -6.55
C TYR A 18 -0.90 -10.42 -7.04
N SER A 19 -1.31 -9.36 -7.70
CA SER A 19 -0.41 -8.32 -8.14
C SER A 19 -0.36 -7.20 -7.09
N GLN A 20 0.66 -6.36 -7.16
CA GLN A 20 0.74 -5.19 -6.28
C GLN A 20 -0.45 -4.26 -6.49
N ALA A 21 -0.91 -4.14 -7.73
CA ALA A 21 -2.12 -3.38 -8.04
C ALA A 21 -2.68 -3.85 -9.37
N VAL A 22 -3.95 -3.50 -9.59
CA VAL A 22 -4.58 -3.68 -10.90
C VAL A 22 -5.24 -2.36 -11.30
N VAL A 23 -5.28 -2.11 -12.60
CA VAL A 23 -5.92 -0.92 -13.16
C VAL A 23 -7.10 -1.39 -14.00
N TYR A 24 -8.26 -0.83 -13.74
CA TYR A 24 -9.46 -1.15 -14.49
C TYR A 24 -10.41 0.04 -14.45
N GLY A 25 -10.96 0.41 -15.61
CA GLY A 25 -11.95 1.47 -15.67
C GLY A 25 -11.44 2.83 -15.21
N GLY A 26 -10.16 3.10 -15.38
CA GLY A 26 -9.56 4.36 -14.94
C GLY A 26 -9.24 4.42 -13.45
N LEU A 27 -9.42 3.32 -12.72
CA LEU A 27 -9.14 3.25 -11.29
C LEU A 27 -7.99 2.29 -11.01
N VAL A 28 -7.21 2.60 -10.00
CA VAL A 28 -6.12 1.75 -9.52
C VAL A 28 -6.54 1.12 -8.19
N TYR A 29 -6.52 -0.20 -8.14
CA TYR A 29 -6.83 -0.97 -6.94
C TYR A 29 -5.53 -1.55 -6.41
N VAL A 30 -5.07 -1.03 -5.28
CA VAL A 30 -3.77 -1.40 -4.70
C VAL A 30 -3.98 -2.47 -3.64
N ALA A 31 -3.19 -3.55 -3.72
CA ALA A 31 -3.21 -4.59 -2.70
C ALA A 31 -2.68 -4.03 -1.38
N GLY A 32 -3.12 -4.63 -0.27
CA GLY A 32 -2.70 -4.19 1.05
C GLY A 32 -1.18 -4.18 1.20
N GLN A 33 -0.65 -3.12 1.78
CA GLN A 33 0.77 -2.96 2.00
C GLN A 33 1.09 -2.93 3.48
N LEU A 34 2.15 -3.61 3.84
CA LEU A 34 2.70 -3.62 5.18
C LEU A 34 3.94 -2.73 5.22
N ALA A 35 4.45 -2.49 6.43
CA ALA A 35 5.65 -1.70 6.62
C ALA A 35 6.90 -2.55 6.34
N VAL A 36 7.06 -2.95 5.10
CA VAL A 36 8.16 -3.80 4.63
C VAL A 36 9.10 -2.99 3.76
N ASP A 37 10.41 -3.13 4.00
CA ASP A 37 11.42 -2.51 3.15
C ASP A 37 11.48 -3.30 1.83
N PRO A 38 11.20 -2.68 0.69
CA PRO A 38 11.19 -3.41 -0.59
C PRO A 38 12.56 -3.94 -1.01
N ARG A 39 13.64 -3.38 -0.48
CA ARG A 39 14.99 -3.79 -0.85
C ARG A 39 15.45 -5.03 -0.08
N THR A 40 15.03 -5.16 1.17
CA THR A 40 15.50 -6.25 2.03
C THR A 40 14.41 -7.28 2.34
N GLY A 41 13.14 -6.91 2.18
CA GLY A 41 12.03 -7.76 2.56
C GLY A 41 11.76 -7.78 4.06
N GLU A 42 12.47 -6.95 4.82
CA GLU A 42 12.33 -6.92 6.28
C GLU A 42 11.23 -5.95 6.70
N ARG A 43 10.54 -6.30 7.78
CA ARG A 43 9.50 -5.43 8.33
C ARG A 43 10.14 -4.31 9.12
N LYS A 44 9.61 -3.10 8.94
CA LYS A 44 10.01 -1.95 9.74
C LYS A 44 9.43 -2.09 11.14
N LEU A 45 10.31 -2.21 12.12
CA LEU A 45 9.92 -2.21 13.53
C LEU A 45 10.12 -0.79 14.06
N GLY A 46 9.24 -0.36 14.94
CA GLY A 46 9.33 0.98 15.50
C GLY A 46 7.96 1.50 15.86
N SER A 47 7.82 2.81 15.90
CA SER A 47 6.55 3.44 16.24
C SER A 47 5.50 3.17 15.18
N ILE A 48 4.23 3.37 15.54
CA ILE A 48 3.15 3.23 14.57
C ILE A 48 3.27 4.28 13.46
N GLU A 49 3.79 5.45 13.79
CA GLU A 49 4.03 6.50 12.80
C GLU A 49 5.09 6.07 11.77
N GLU A 50 6.17 5.47 12.24
CA GLU A 50 7.21 4.97 11.34
C GLU A 50 6.71 3.84 10.47
N GLN A 51 5.94 2.92 11.03
CA GLN A 51 5.38 1.81 10.27
C GLN A 51 4.38 2.31 9.22
N THR A 52 3.53 3.26 9.60
CA THR A 52 2.57 3.86 8.69
C THR A 52 3.28 4.57 7.54
N GLU A 53 4.33 5.33 7.84
CA GLU A 53 5.11 6.02 6.82
C GLU A 53 5.71 5.03 5.83
N ARG A 54 6.28 3.92 6.31
CA ARG A 54 6.88 2.91 5.43
C ARG A 54 5.82 2.27 4.52
N ALA A 55 4.67 1.92 5.09
CA ALA A 55 3.58 1.34 4.31
C ALA A 55 3.05 2.31 3.26
N LEU A 56 2.91 3.59 3.62
CA LEU A 56 2.47 4.62 2.66
C LEU A 56 3.46 4.81 1.53
N ARG A 57 4.76 4.74 1.81
CA ARG A 57 5.76 4.85 0.75
C ARG A 57 5.68 3.67 -0.21
N ASN A 58 5.33 2.48 0.29
CA ASN A 58 5.12 1.33 -0.58
C ASN A 58 3.90 1.55 -1.49
N VAL A 59 2.81 2.05 -0.92
CA VAL A 59 1.62 2.39 -1.71
C VAL A 59 1.96 3.44 -2.76
N GLU A 60 2.69 4.48 -2.38
CA GLU A 60 3.09 5.53 -3.30
C GLU A 60 3.89 4.99 -4.48
N ALA A 61 4.86 4.12 -4.22
CA ALA A 61 5.67 3.53 -5.28
C ALA A 61 4.81 2.77 -6.28
N ILE A 62 3.81 2.03 -5.78
CA ILE A 62 2.89 1.29 -6.64
C ILE A 62 2.01 2.25 -7.46
N LEU A 63 1.51 3.31 -6.83
CA LEU A 63 0.69 4.29 -7.53
C LEU A 63 1.46 4.98 -8.65
N VAL A 64 2.71 5.36 -8.38
CA VAL A 64 3.55 5.99 -9.39
C VAL A 64 3.79 5.02 -10.55
N ALA A 65 4.06 3.75 -10.26
CA ALA A 65 4.23 2.74 -11.31
C ALA A 65 2.96 2.54 -12.13
N ALA A 66 1.81 2.80 -11.54
CA ALA A 66 0.52 2.71 -12.24
C ALA A 66 0.18 3.98 -13.02
N GLY A 67 0.99 5.01 -12.92
CA GLY A 67 0.73 6.29 -13.59
C GLY A 67 -0.11 7.25 -12.76
N SER A 68 -0.18 7.05 -11.46
CA SER A 68 -0.94 7.90 -10.55
C SER A 68 -0.02 8.48 -9.48
N ASP A 69 -0.57 8.95 -8.37
CA ASP A 69 0.20 9.44 -7.23
C ASP A 69 -0.71 9.56 -6.00
N LEU A 70 -0.13 9.88 -4.85
CA LEU A 70 -0.89 9.97 -3.60
C LEU A 70 -1.97 11.05 -3.61
N SER A 71 -1.79 12.11 -4.41
CA SER A 71 -2.78 13.20 -4.45
C SER A 71 -4.09 12.79 -5.11
N ARG A 72 -4.11 11.64 -5.78
CA ARG A 72 -5.29 11.13 -6.50
C ARG A 72 -5.99 9.98 -5.78
N VAL A 73 -5.64 9.74 -4.53
CA VAL A 73 -6.27 8.68 -3.75
C VAL A 73 -7.70 9.08 -3.40
N LEU A 74 -8.65 8.22 -3.73
CA LEU A 74 -10.05 8.45 -3.42
C LEU A 74 -10.41 7.94 -2.03
N LYS A 75 -9.79 6.85 -1.64
CA LYS A 75 -10.04 6.19 -0.37
C LYS A 75 -8.85 5.34 0.02
N MET A 76 -8.53 5.35 1.30
CA MET A 76 -7.51 4.48 1.86
C MET A 76 -7.97 3.99 3.22
N THR A 77 -7.74 2.71 3.51
CA THR A 77 -8.04 2.13 4.81
C THR A 77 -6.73 1.70 5.46
N VAL A 78 -6.51 2.15 6.69
CA VAL A 78 -5.33 1.80 7.46
C VAL A 78 -5.77 0.95 8.65
N TYR A 79 -5.17 -0.24 8.76
CA TYR A 79 -5.41 -1.12 9.89
C TYR A 79 -4.21 -1.05 10.82
N VAL A 80 -4.49 -0.75 12.08
CA VAL A 80 -3.43 -0.71 13.10
C VAL A 80 -3.75 -1.71 14.19
N SER A 81 -2.69 -2.26 14.77
CA SER A 81 -2.82 -3.22 15.86
C SER A 81 -2.22 -2.61 17.11
N THR A 82 -2.92 -2.79 18.23
CA THR A 82 -2.41 -2.35 19.52
C THR A 82 -2.28 -3.56 20.42
N SER A 83 -1.42 -3.46 21.44
CA SER A 83 -1.20 -4.55 22.36
C SER A 83 -2.41 -4.89 23.22
N ARG A 84 -3.38 -3.98 23.31
CA ARG A 84 -4.52 -4.16 24.21
C ARG A 84 -5.84 -4.45 23.52
N SER A 85 -6.05 -3.92 22.32
CA SER A 85 -7.37 -3.95 21.68
C SER A 85 -7.38 -4.65 20.34
N GLY A 86 -6.23 -5.18 19.91
CA GLY A 86 -6.15 -5.81 18.60
C GLY A 86 -6.19 -4.80 17.46
N ALA A 87 -6.72 -5.21 16.35
CA ALA A 87 -6.71 -4.40 15.15
C ALA A 87 -7.80 -3.34 15.17
N ARG A 88 -7.45 -2.14 14.74
CA ARG A 88 -8.41 -1.06 14.50
C ARG A 88 -8.23 -0.60 13.06
N SER A 89 -9.30 -0.09 12.49
CA SER A 89 -9.24 0.44 11.14
C SER A 89 -9.56 1.92 11.13
N THR A 90 -8.82 2.67 10.33
CA THR A 90 -9.03 4.10 10.14
C THR A 90 -9.05 4.37 8.64
N LYS A 91 -10.06 5.12 8.22
CA LYS A 91 -10.16 5.53 6.82
C LYS A 91 -9.55 6.91 6.67
N LEU A 92 -8.67 7.04 5.68
CA LEU A 92 -8.05 8.31 5.35
C LEU A 92 -8.50 8.70 3.95
N THR A 93 -8.90 9.96 3.80
CA THR A 93 -9.21 10.52 2.49
C THR A 93 -8.34 11.73 2.26
N PRO A 94 -7.95 12.01 1.01
CA PRO A 94 -7.20 13.22 0.71
C PRO A 94 -8.04 14.45 1.06
N ALA A 95 -7.37 15.45 1.58
CA ALA A 95 -8.03 16.71 1.90
C ALA A 95 -8.42 17.45 0.62
#